data_b4a43337afa4badee02934cb9ce37d8e
#
_entry.id   b4a43337afa4badee02934cb9ce37d8e
#
_cell.length_a   1.000
_cell.length_b   1.000
_cell.length_c   1.000
_cell.angle_alpha   90.00
_cell.angle_beta   90.00
_cell.angle_gamma   90.00
#
_symmetry.space_group_name_H-M   'P 1'
#
loop_
_entity.id
_entity.type
_entity.pdbx_description
1 polymer ?
#
loop_
_entity_poly.entity_id
_entity_poly.type
_entity_poly.pdbx_seq_one_letter_code
_entity_poly.pdbx_strand_id
1 'polypeptide(L)'
;MIIYCAADRNYFDLYFDLWEKQTSKIYPELKRHIALHNPTDEQKQKCYDHLIDFNDITEWFPENPTKNHFYLLRWLYLPYLYQQNILETQINCLPVKEMNLPNKLDVEQWRIQRPKRGYLGGVSAAIFTPKSAEKVVNHAKTMIDNPPLSDHPMNCLLYTSPSPRDMWT
;
A
#
# COMPACT_ATOMS: atom_id res chain seq x y z
N MET A 1 7.84 12.48 1.44
CA MET A 1 6.78 11.44 1.27
C MET A 1 7.31 10.33 0.39
N ILE A 2 6.89 9.10 0.63
CA ILE A 2 7.27 7.92 -0.17
C ILE A 2 6.01 7.41 -0.87
N ILE A 3 6.08 7.11 -2.17
CA ILE A 3 5.03 6.36 -2.86
C ILE A 3 5.33 4.88 -2.67
N TYR A 4 4.35 4.14 -2.22
CA TYR A 4 4.48 2.73 -1.90
C TYR A 4 3.38 1.90 -2.59
N CYS A 5 3.75 0.72 -3.05
CA CYS A 5 2.82 -0.35 -3.40
C CYS A 5 3.35 -1.71 -2.98
N ALA A 6 2.51 -2.73 -3.06
CA ALA A 6 2.90 -4.11 -2.86
C ALA A 6 2.42 -4.96 -4.03
N ALA A 7 3.18 -5.98 -4.39
CA ALA A 7 2.84 -6.90 -5.46
C ALA A 7 3.38 -8.31 -5.18
N ASP A 8 2.63 -9.31 -5.60
CA ASP A 8 3.18 -10.62 -5.85
C ASP A 8 3.87 -10.66 -7.22
N ARG A 9 4.54 -11.77 -7.51
CA ARG A 9 5.24 -11.97 -8.78
C ARG A 9 4.39 -11.69 -10.00
N ASN A 10 3.14 -12.17 -10.03
CA ASN A 10 2.26 -12.05 -11.20
C ASN A 10 1.75 -10.62 -11.38
N TYR A 11 1.36 -9.96 -10.29
CA TYR A 11 0.93 -8.57 -10.34
C TYR A 11 2.08 -7.61 -10.69
N PHE A 12 3.30 -7.93 -10.26
CA PHE A 12 4.48 -7.19 -10.69
C PHE A 12 4.64 -7.22 -12.20
N ASP A 13 4.64 -8.40 -12.81
CA ASP A 13 4.82 -8.55 -14.26
C ASP A 13 3.72 -7.84 -15.07
N LEU A 14 2.48 -7.84 -14.55
CA LEU A 14 1.36 -7.21 -15.23
C LEU A 14 1.35 -5.68 -15.14
N TYR A 15 1.79 -5.10 -14.01
CA TYR A 15 1.49 -3.70 -13.72
C TYR A 15 2.70 -2.83 -13.41
N PHE A 16 3.88 -3.41 -13.14
CA PHE A 16 5.05 -2.65 -12.71
C PHE A 16 5.43 -1.53 -13.67
N ASP A 17 5.57 -1.83 -14.96
CA ASP A 17 5.99 -0.83 -15.95
C ASP A 17 5.02 0.34 -16.03
N LEU A 18 3.75 0.05 -15.91
CA LEU A 18 2.72 1.08 -15.96
C LEU A 18 2.69 1.89 -14.67
N TRP A 19 2.82 1.24 -13.51
CA TRP A 19 2.90 1.90 -12.21
C TRP A 19 4.15 2.79 -12.11
N GLU A 20 5.31 2.27 -12.51
CA GLU A 20 6.57 3.01 -12.54
C GLU A 20 6.45 4.26 -13.43
N LYS A 21 6.02 4.06 -14.67
CA LYS A 21 5.86 5.16 -15.64
C LYS A 21 4.91 6.25 -15.16
N GLN A 22 3.78 5.88 -14.56
CA GLN A 22 2.80 6.85 -14.09
C GLN A 22 3.28 7.57 -12.84
N THR A 23 3.84 6.86 -11.87
CA THR A 23 4.32 7.48 -10.64
C THR A 23 5.52 8.38 -10.89
N SER A 24 6.47 8.00 -11.74
CA SER A 24 7.60 8.86 -12.09
C SER A 24 7.18 10.09 -12.90
N LYS A 25 6.14 9.99 -13.71
CA LYS A 25 5.60 11.13 -14.47
C LYS A 25 4.88 12.14 -13.59
N ILE A 26 4.07 11.64 -12.64
CA ILE A 26 3.16 12.49 -11.84
C ILE A 26 3.84 13.00 -10.58
N TYR A 27 4.71 12.18 -9.97
CA TYR A 27 5.41 12.48 -8.71
C TYR A 27 6.92 12.24 -8.86
N PRO A 28 7.61 12.94 -9.77
CA PRO A 28 9.03 12.69 -10.07
C PRO A 28 9.94 12.90 -8.86
N GLU A 29 9.53 13.72 -7.90
CA GLU A 29 10.30 14.06 -6.70
C GLU A 29 10.10 13.07 -5.54
N LEU A 30 9.09 12.20 -5.62
CA LEU A 30 8.81 11.27 -4.53
C LEU A 30 9.62 9.99 -4.69
N LYS A 31 10.19 9.54 -3.56
CA LYS A 31 10.80 8.21 -3.48
C LYS A 31 9.75 7.13 -3.71
N ARG A 32 10.14 6.10 -4.44
CA ARG A 32 9.27 4.96 -4.73
C ARG A 32 9.78 3.74 -3.99
N HIS A 33 8.86 2.97 -3.44
CA HIS A 33 9.15 1.77 -2.68
C HIS A 33 8.12 0.69 -3.01
N ILE A 34 8.56 -0.55 -3.14
CA ILE A 34 7.68 -1.68 -3.42
C ILE A 34 7.98 -2.86 -2.47
N ALA A 35 6.95 -3.45 -1.90
CA ALA A 35 7.06 -4.72 -1.20
C ALA A 35 6.71 -5.86 -2.16
N LEU A 36 7.58 -6.86 -2.24
CA LEU A 36 7.48 -7.96 -3.18
C LEU A 36 7.31 -9.29 -2.45
N HIS A 37 6.32 -10.06 -2.86
CA HIS A 37 6.18 -11.44 -2.45
C HIS A 37 6.69 -12.37 -3.55
N ASN A 38 7.66 -13.22 -3.19
CA ASN A 38 8.27 -14.21 -4.06
C ASN A 38 8.81 -13.64 -5.39
N PRO A 39 9.60 -12.55 -5.36
CA PRO A 39 10.14 -11.94 -6.57
C PRO A 39 11.20 -12.83 -7.22
N THR A 40 11.30 -12.76 -8.54
CA THR A 40 12.45 -13.28 -9.29
C THR A 40 13.64 -12.34 -9.20
N ASP A 41 14.84 -12.84 -9.51
CA ASP A 41 16.03 -11.98 -9.57
C ASP A 41 15.91 -10.93 -10.69
N GLU A 42 15.23 -11.26 -11.78
CA GLU A 42 14.92 -10.31 -12.85
C GLU A 42 14.02 -9.17 -12.37
N GLN A 43 13.00 -9.48 -11.58
CA GLN A 43 12.10 -8.47 -11.00
C GLN A 43 12.84 -7.57 -9.99
N LYS A 44 13.72 -8.15 -9.17
CA LYS A 44 14.60 -7.38 -8.27
C LYS A 44 15.53 -6.46 -9.05
N GLN A 45 16.16 -6.98 -10.11
CA GLN A 45 17.04 -6.18 -10.97
C GLN A 45 16.28 -5.02 -11.62
N LYS A 46 15.05 -5.27 -12.07
CA LYS A 46 14.18 -4.23 -12.64
C LYS A 46 13.89 -3.10 -11.66
N CYS A 47 13.68 -3.41 -10.37
CA CYS A 47 13.56 -2.37 -9.34
C CYS A 47 14.84 -1.53 -9.23
N TYR A 48 16.02 -2.16 -9.21
CA TYR A 48 17.30 -1.44 -9.18
C TYR A 48 17.50 -0.54 -10.41
N ASP A 49 17.20 -1.04 -11.59
CA ASP A 49 17.35 -0.28 -12.85
C ASP A 49 16.48 0.98 -12.88
N HIS A 50 15.35 0.96 -12.20
CA HIS A 50 14.42 2.10 -12.06
C HIS A 50 14.61 2.92 -10.78
N LEU A 51 15.66 2.65 -10.01
CA LEU A 51 15.93 3.32 -8.71
C LEU A 51 14.76 3.24 -7.73
N ILE A 52 14.12 2.10 -7.68
CA ILE A 52 13.01 1.81 -6.78
C ILE A 52 13.52 0.95 -5.63
N ASP A 53 13.36 1.44 -4.41
CA ASP A 53 13.66 0.66 -3.22
C ASP A 53 12.64 -0.49 -3.10
N PHE A 54 13.08 -1.66 -2.69
CA PHE A 54 12.17 -2.78 -2.46
C PHE A 54 12.51 -3.61 -1.22
N ASN A 55 11.50 -4.29 -0.71
CA ASN A 55 11.65 -5.33 0.29
C ASN A 55 11.04 -6.63 -0.20
N ASP A 56 11.79 -7.71 -0.08
CA ASP A 56 11.27 -9.05 -0.25
C ASP A 56 10.60 -9.47 1.06
N ILE A 57 9.29 -9.65 1.01
CA ILE A 57 8.47 -9.99 2.18
C ILE A 57 7.99 -11.45 2.16
N THR A 58 8.62 -12.28 1.34
CA THR A 58 8.25 -13.69 1.16
C THR A 58 8.29 -14.45 2.49
N GLU A 59 9.29 -14.21 3.33
CA GLU A 59 9.44 -14.85 4.64
C GLU A 59 8.32 -14.54 5.63
N TRP A 60 7.54 -13.48 5.39
CA TRP A 60 6.41 -13.10 6.26
C TRP A 60 5.12 -13.84 5.89
N PHE A 61 5.14 -14.56 4.78
CA PHE A 61 4.04 -15.42 4.36
C PHE A 61 4.28 -16.85 4.87
N PRO A 62 3.22 -17.62 5.12
CA PRO A 62 3.36 -19.05 5.39
C PRO A 62 3.92 -19.76 4.15
N GLU A 63 4.55 -20.91 4.34
CA GLU A 63 5.12 -21.72 3.26
C GLU A 63 4.12 -22.02 2.14
N ASN A 64 2.85 -22.24 2.50
CA ASN A 64 1.75 -22.49 1.57
C ASN A 64 0.65 -21.41 1.73
N PRO A 65 0.83 -20.21 1.16
CA PRO A 65 -0.14 -19.14 1.33
C PRO A 65 -1.44 -19.46 0.57
N THR A 66 -2.56 -19.21 1.23
CA THR A 66 -3.88 -19.26 0.59
C THR A 66 -4.21 -17.93 -0.06
N LYS A 67 -5.25 -17.90 -0.90
CA LYS A 67 -5.77 -16.66 -1.48
C LYS A 67 -6.00 -15.55 -0.43
N ASN A 68 -6.44 -15.93 0.75
CA ASN A 68 -6.78 -14.98 1.81
C ASN A 68 -5.55 -14.25 2.38
N HIS A 69 -4.37 -14.90 2.38
CA HIS A 69 -3.12 -14.24 2.80
C HIS A 69 -2.78 -13.04 1.91
N PHE A 70 -3.14 -13.08 0.62
CA PHE A 70 -2.85 -11.99 -0.31
C PHE A 70 -3.68 -10.72 -0.05
N TYR A 71 -4.77 -10.81 0.74
CA TYR A 71 -5.47 -9.62 1.23
C TYR A 71 -4.62 -8.81 2.22
N LEU A 72 -3.63 -9.44 2.86
CA LEU A 72 -2.70 -8.78 3.78
C LEU A 72 -1.47 -8.20 3.07
N LEU A 73 -1.20 -8.58 1.80
CA LEU A 73 0.05 -8.26 1.10
C LEU A 73 0.43 -6.78 1.20
N ARG A 74 -0.50 -5.89 0.92
CA ARG A 74 -0.25 -4.43 0.94
C ARG A 74 -0.03 -3.85 2.34
N TRP A 75 -0.39 -4.58 3.39
CA TRP A 75 -0.38 -4.11 4.78
C TRP A 75 0.71 -4.75 5.63
N LEU A 76 1.28 -5.87 5.18
CA LEU A 76 2.35 -6.55 5.90
C LEU A 76 3.64 -5.74 5.98
N TYR A 77 3.86 -4.86 5.02
CA TYR A 77 4.97 -3.93 4.99
C TYR A 77 4.47 -2.57 4.54
N LEU A 78 4.83 -1.55 5.30
CA LEU A 78 4.76 -0.14 4.92
C LEU A 78 6.08 0.49 5.36
N PRO A 79 6.76 1.29 4.54
CA PRO A 79 8.12 1.75 4.83
C PRO A 79 8.19 2.83 5.94
N TYR A 80 7.59 2.57 7.11
CA TYR A 80 7.50 3.50 8.23
C TYR A 80 8.85 3.82 8.89
N LEU A 81 9.83 2.94 8.74
CA LEU A 81 11.18 3.15 9.28
C LEU A 81 11.91 4.33 8.63
N TYR A 82 11.51 4.74 7.43
CA TYR A 82 12.06 5.95 6.79
C TYR A 82 11.56 7.25 7.44
N GLN A 83 10.67 7.19 8.42
CA GLN A 83 10.13 8.35 9.14
C GLN A 83 9.53 9.44 8.22
N GLN A 84 8.96 9.02 7.11
CA GLN A 84 8.26 9.87 6.16
C GLN A 84 6.81 9.44 6.01
N ASN A 85 5.94 10.36 5.62
CA ASN A 85 4.59 10.01 5.23
C ASN A 85 4.61 9.09 4.01
N ILE A 86 3.69 8.15 3.97
CA ILE A 86 3.61 7.11 2.95
C ILE A 86 2.31 7.27 2.18
N LEU A 87 2.42 7.48 0.86
CA LEU A 87 1.30 7.38 -0.06
C LEU A 87 1.24 5.94 -0.58
N GLU A 88 0.38 5.14 0.03
CA GLU A 88 0.13 3.77 -0.43
C GLU A 88 -0.85 3.78 -1.60
N THR A 89 -0.49 3.10 -2.66
CA THR A 89 -1.32 2.86 -3.84
C THR A 89 -1.36 1.37 -4.15
N GLN A 90 -2.46 0.90 -4.73
CA GLN A 90 -2.42 -0.45 -5.31
C GLN A 90 -1.63 -0.39 -6.62
N ILE A 91 -0.82 -1.41 -6.90
CA ILE A 91 -0.01 -1.45 -8.14
C ILE A 91 -0.86 -1.38 -9.42
N ASN A 92 -2.10 -1.81 -9.36
CA ASN A 92 -3.09 -1.77 -10.46
C ASN A 92 -4.04 -0.55 -10.39
N CYS A 93 -3.85 0.34 -9.43
CA CYS A 93 -4.62 1.58 -9.27
C CYS A 93 -3.73 2.79 -9.52
N LEU A 94 -3.67 3.22 -10.77
CA LEU A 94 -2.72 4.20 -11.23
C LEU A 94 -3.26 5.62 -11.09
N PRO A 95 -2.46 6.55 -10.58
CA PRO A 95 -2.79 7.95 -10.66
C PRO A 95 -2.76 8.39 -12.13
N VAL A 96 -3.83 9.04 -12.58
CA VAL A 96 -3.90 9.62 -13.94
C VAL A 96 -3.53 11.10 -13.95
N LYS A 97 -3.57 11.73 -12.79
CA LYS A 97 -3.18 13.12 -12.57
C LYS A 97 -2.68 13.30 -11.13
N GLU A 98 -1.95 14.36 -10.91
CA GLU A 98 -1.52 14.75 -9.58
C GLU A 98 -2.73 14.91 -8.64
N MET A 99 -2.65 14.32 -7.47
CA MET A 99 -3.62 14.51 -6.40
C MET A 99 -3.17 15.66 -5.51
N ASN A 100 -4.11 16.47 -5.02
CA ASN A 100 -3.83 17.44 -3.98
C ASN A 100 -3.51 16.70 -2.68
N LEU A 101 -2.25 16.32 -2.51
CA LEU A 101 -1.78 15.67 -1.30
C LEU A 101 -1.67 16.70 -0.18
N PRO A 102 -2.15 16.42 1.01
CA PRO A 102 -2.02 17.33 2.14
C PRO A 102 -0.53 17.50 2.50
N ASN A 103 -0.07 18.75 2.56
CA ASN A 103 1.31 19.06 2.96
C ASN A 103 1.59 18.65 4.40
N LYS A 104 0.57 18.67 5.25
CA LYS A 104 0.62 18.26 6.65
C LYS A 104 -0.59 17.40 6.94
N LEU A 105 -0.36 16.25 7.55
CA LEU A 105 -1.44 15.40 8.03
C LEU A 105 -1.79 15.81 9.46
N ASP A 106 -2.98 16.38 9.63
CA ASP A 106 -3.55 16.64 10.96
C ASP A 106 -4.20 15.37 11.55
N VAL A 107 -4.27 14.31 10.76
CA VAL A 107 -4.81 13.00 11.11
C VAL A 107 -3.75 11.92 10.88
N GLU A 108 -3.85 10.82 11.60
CA GLU A 108 -2.87 9.71 11.48
C GLU A 108 -2.89 9.05 10.09
N GLN A 109 -4.01 9.15 9.38
CA GLN A 109 -4.16 8.59 8.02
C GLN A 109 -5.21 9.34 7.22
N TRP A 110 -5.05 9.31 5.90
CA TRP A 110 -5.99 9.83 4.92
C TRP A 110 -6.12 8.81 3.79
N ARG A 111 -7.30 8.73 3.15
CA ARG A 111 -7.54 7.71 2.14
C ARG A 111 -8.44 8.18 1.02
N ILE A 112 -8.29 7.57 -0.15
CA ILE A 112 -9.17 7.73 -1.29
C ILE A 112 -9.99 6.44 -1.42
N GLN A 113 -11.29 6.57 -1.33
CA GLN A 113 -12.22 5.48 -1.57
C GLN A 113 -12.74 5.54 -3.00
N ARG A 114 -12.91 4.37 -3.62
CA ARG A 114 -13.70 4.27 -4.84
C ARG A 114 -15.18 4.36 -4.47
N PRO A 115 -15.95 5.29 -5.06
CA PRO A 115 -17.39 5.25 -4.93
C PRO A 115 -17.90 3.99 -5.65
N LYS A 116 -18.41 3.02 -4.90
CA LYS A 116 -19.20 1.91 -5.45
C LYS A 116 -20.65 2.10 -5.06
N ARG A 117 -21.56 1.84 -5.99
CA ARG A 117 -22.99 1.86 -5.76
C ARG A 117 -23.35 0.95 -4.59
N GLY A 118 -23.78 1.54 -3.48
CA GLY A 118 -24.34 0.84 -2.33
C GLY A 118 -23.39 0.10 -1.40
N TYR A 119 -22.07 0.07 -1.67
CA TYR A 119 -21.07 -0.57 -0.81
C TYR A 119 -19.88 0.37 -0.58
N LEU A 120 -19.27 0.26 0.60
CA LEU A 120 -17.98 0.88 0.87
C LEU A 120 -16.96 0.25 -0.07
N GLY A 121 -16.53 1.02 -1.07
CA GLY A 121 -15.50 0.55 -2.02
C GLY A 121 -14.18 0.30 -1.33
N GLY A 122 -13.38 -0.63 -1.85
CA GLY A 122 -12.02 -0.85 -1.38
C GLY A 122 -11.19 0.45 -1.43
N VAL A 123 -10.26 0.60 -0.51
CA VAL A 123 -9.32 1.74 -0.49
C VAL A 123 -8.39 1.63 -1.69
N SER A 124 -8.40 2.61 -2.58
CA SER A 124 -7.53 2.64 -3.77
C SER A 124 -6.18 3.27 -3.47
N ALA A 125 -6.14 4.22 -2.55
CA ALA A 125 -4.94 4.87 -2.07
C ALA A 125 -5.15 5.37 -0.64
N ALA A 126 -4.10 5.39 0.16
CA ALA A 126 -4.12 5.91 1.52
C ALA A 126 -2.81 6.64 1.82
N ILE A 127 -2.88 7.68 2.65
CA ILE A 127 -1.68 8.33 3.19
C ILE A 127 -1.59 7.96 4.67
N PHE A 128 -0.40 7.52 5.08
CA PHE A 128 -0.09 7.17 6.45
C PHE A 128 1.01 8.05 7.00
N THR A 129 0.89 8.42 8.27
CA THR A 129 2.07 8.82 9.04
C THR A 129 2.92 7.60 9.38
N PRO A 130 4.22 7.73 9.72
CA PRO A 130 5.03 6.60 10.15
C PRO A 130 4.38 5.81 11.31
N LYS A 131 3.82 6.52 12.29
CA LYS A 131 3.15 5.92 13.45
C LYS A 131 1.91 5.10 13.08
N SER A 132 1.07 5.61 12.18
CA SER A 132 -0.12 4.86 11.75
C SER A 132 0.25 3.68 10.85
N ALA A 133 1.27 3.82 10.02
CA ALA A 133 1.79 2.73 9.20
C ALA A 133 2.34 1.58 10.07
N GLU A 134 3.10 1.90 11.13
CA GLU A 134 3.58 0.90 12.08
C GLU A 134 2.43 0.13 12.74
N LYS A 135 1.39 0.83 13.19
CA LYS A 135 0.20 0.18 13.77
C LYS A 135 -0.48 -0.78 12.77
N VAL A 136 -0.62 -0.36 11.51
CA VAL A 136 -1.23 -1.18 10.46
C VAL A 136 -0.40 -2.43 10.18
N VAL A 137 0.92 -2.28 10.04
CA VAL A 137 1.85 -3.40 9.83
C VAL A 137 1.79 -4.39 10.99
N ASN A 138 1.87 -3.91 12.23
CA ASN A 138 1.83 -4.76 13.40
C ASN A 138 0.50 -5.54 13.49
N HIS A 139 -0.61 -4.88 13.19
CA HIS A 139 -1.90 -5.56 13.16
C HIS A 139 -2.00 -6.59 12.02
N ALA A 140 -1.58 -6.24 10.82
CA ALA A 140 -1.58 -7.18 9.68
C ALA A 140 -0.78 -8.46 9.99
N LYS A 141 0.35 -8.33 10.67
CA LYS A 141 1.17 -9.49 11.10
C LYS A 141 0.43 -10.41 12.07
N THR A 142 -0.44 -9.89 12.93
CA THR A 142 -1.25 -10.74 13.84
C THR A 142 -2.30 -11.57 13.12
N MET A 143 -2.62 -11.23 11.88
CA MET A 143 -3.64 -11.91 11.09
C MET A 143 -3.08 -13.01 10.16
N ILE A 144 -1.77 -13.22 10.14
CA ILE A 144 -1.14 -14.20 9.24
C ILE A 144 -1.64 -15.62 9.48
N ASP A 145 -1.81 -16.02 10.74
CA ASP A 145 -2.27 -17.38 11.09
C ASP A 145 -3.76 -17.59 10.82
N ASN A 146 -4.52 -16.49 10.74
CA ASN A 146 -5.94 -16.53 10.46
C ASN A 146 -6.34 -15.36 9.55
N PRO A 147 -5.97 -15.42 8.26
CA PRO A 147 -6.11 -14.31 7.34
C PRO A 147 -7.59 -14.00 7.06
N PRO A 148 -7.92 -12.72 6.82
CA PRO A 148 -9.28 -12.29 6.58
C PRO A 148 -9.84 -12.88 5.27
N LEU A 149 -11.15 -13.11 5.23
CA LEU A 149 -11.83 -13.61 4.03
C LEU A 149 -11.96 -12.55 2.92
N SER A 150 -11.64 -11.30 3.23
CA SER A 150 -11.73 -10.16 2.30
C SER A 150 -10.86 -9.00 2.80
N ASP A 151 -10.71 -7.96 2.01
CA ASP A 151 -10.05 -6.69 2.41
C ASP A 151 -10.79 -5.94 3.52
N HIS A 152 -12.03 -6.29 3.80
CA HIS A 152 -12.91 -5.54 4.68
C HIS A 152 -12.39 -5.37 6.11
N PRO A 153 -11.83 -6.39 6.79
CA PRO A 153 -11.29 -6.23 8.14
C PRO A 153 -10.13 -5.24 8.21
N MET A 154 -9.24 -5.23 7.20
CA MET A 154 -8.16 -4.26 7.12
C MET A 154 -8.69 -2.86 6.84
N ASN A 155 -9.73 -2.75 6.01
CA ASN A 155 -10.42 -1.48 5.78
C ASN A 155 -11.06 -0.96 7.07
N CYS A 156 -11.63 -1.82 7.93
CA CYS A 156 -12.21 -1.42 9.22
C CYS A 156 -11.17 -0.81 10.15
N LEU A 157 -9.93 -1.31 10.17
CA LEU A 157 -8.84 -0.68 10.93
C LEU A 157 -8.55 0.73 10.49
N LEU A 158 -8.65 0.97 9.19
CA LEU A 158 -8.51 2.30 8.62
C LEU A 158 -9.71 3.21 8.98
N TYR A 159 -10.85 2.62 9.42
CA TYR A 159 -12.06 3.35 9.82
C TYR A 159 -12.10 3.72 11.31
N THR A 160 -11.29 3.12 12.16
CA THR A 160 -11.29 3.42 13.60
C THR A 160 -10.61 4.73 13.96
N SER A 161 -9.89 5.36 13.03
CA SER A 161 -9.47 6.75 13.17
C SER A 161 -10.59 7.67 12.69
N PRO A 162 -10.96 8.73 13.44
CA PRO A 162 -12.00 9.64 13.02
C PRO A 162 -11.67 10.20 11.63
N SER A 163 -12.59 10.02 10.71
CA SER A 163 -12.52 10.63 9.40
C SER A 163 -12.62 12.16 9.55
N PRO A 164 -11.95 12.97 8.71
CA PRO A 164 -12.20 14.40 8.70
C PRO A 164 -13.68 14.78 8.55
N ARG A 165 -14.51 13.89 7.99
CA ARG A 165 -15.97 14.07 7.93
C ARG A 165 -16.66 13.94 9.27
N ASP A 166 -16.11 13.13 10.17
CA ASP A 166 -16.70 12.90 11.50
C ASP A 166 -16.38 14.04 12.47
N MET A 167 -15.47 14.94 12.09
CA MET A 167 -15.12 16.13 12.88
C MET A 167 -15.99 17.37 12.55
N TRP A 168 -16.91 17.27 11.59
CA TRP A 168 -17.77 18.37 11.15
C TRP A 168 -19.25 18.19 11.52
N THR A 169 -19.56 17.22 12.35
CA THR A 169 -20.85 17.08 13.04
C THR A 169 -20.65 17.35 14.52
#